data_7eefd515cad282a90b62e806613c48f9
#
_entry.id   7eefd515cad282a90b62e806613c48f9
#
_cell.length_a   1.000
_cell.length_b   1.000
_cell.length_c   1.000
_cell.angle_alpha   90.00
_cell.angle_beta   90.00
_cell.angle_gamma   90.00
#
_symmetry.space_group_name_H-M   'P 1'
#
loop_
_entity.id
_entity.type
_entity.pdbx_description
1 polymer ?
#
loop_
_entity_poly.entity_id
_entity_poly.type
_entity_poly.pdbx_seq_one_letter_code
_entity_poly.pdbx_strand_id
1 'polypeptide(L)' 'MSFIKRQQERLAARYLAWQYQKMNLPLPDPGELDRQARKIVEQARQIAKQRGRNVIVIVKDMIAEIKNKS' A
#
# COMPACT_ATOMS: atom_id res chain seq x y z
N MET A 1 6.25 0.48 18.85
CA MET A 1 6.34 -0.35 18.27
C MET A 1 5.39 -0.81 17.56
N SER A 2 5.41 -1.25 16.70
CA SER A 2 4.63 -1.13 15.80
C SER A 2 4.08 -2.37 15.28
N PHE A 3 3.39 -3.08 16.10
CA PHE A 3 2.62 -4.22 15.66
C PHE A 3 1.54 -3.79 14.66
N ILE A 4 0.84 -2.71 14.97
CA ILE A 4 -0.19 -2.20 14.06
C ILE A 4 0.43 -1.71 12.75
N LYS A 5 1.57 -1.05 12.85
CA LYS A 5 2.27 -0.58 11.67
C LYS A 5 2.68 -1.73 10.76
N ARG A 6 3.16 -2.83 11.34
CA ARG A 6 3.53 -4.00 10.56
C ARG A 6 2.33 -4.62 9.88
N GLN A 7 1.20 -4.68 10.58
CA GLN A 7 0.00 -5.19 9.96
C GLN A 7 -0.42 -4.35 8.77
N GLN A 8 -0.33 -3.04 8.92
CA GLN A 8 -0.67 -2.14 7.82
C GLN A 8 0.26 -2.35 6.64
N GLU A 9 1.55 -2.53 6.91
CA GLU A 9 2.51 -2.76 5.84
C GLU A 9 2.25 -4.08 5.14
N ARG A 10 1.89 -5.12 5.89
CA ARG A 10 1.56 -6.40 5.29
C ARG A 10 0.33 -6.31 4.40
N LEU A 11 -0.69 -5.61 4.88
CA LEU A 11 -1.89 -5.44 4.10
C LEU A 11 -1.59 -4.65 2.82
N ALA A 12 -0.77 -3.62 2.94
CA ALA A 12 -0.39 -2.84 1.77
C ALA A 12 0.36 -3.71 0.75
N ALA A 13 1.24 -4.58 1.24
CA ALA A 13 1.97 -5.47 0.35
C ALA A 13 1.03 -6.42 -0.37
N ARG A 14 0.02 -6.93 0.33
CA ARG A 14 -0.96 -7.83 -0.29
C ARG A 14 -1.79 -7.10 -1.34
N TYR A 15 -2.21 -5.89 -1.04
CA TYR A 15 -2.96 -5.10 -2.02
C TYR A 15 -2.10 -4.79 -3.24
N LEU A 16 -0.82 -4.47 -3.03
CA LEU A 16 0.08 -4.24 -4.15
C LEU A 16 0.22 -5.48 -5.01
N ALA A 17 0.43 -6.63 -4.39
CA ALA A 17 0.58 -7.87 -5.13
C ALA A 17 -0.68 -8.16 -5.94
N TRP A 18 -1.84 -7.95 -5.34
CA TRP A 18 -3.10 -8.15 -6.02
C TRP A 18 -3.24 -7.22 -7.22
N GLN A 19 -2.82 -5.98 -7.04
CA GLN A 19 -2.90 -5.00 -8.12
C GLN A 19 -1.97 -5.36 -9.29
N TYR A 20 -0.76 -5.81 -8.96
CA TYR A 20 0.16 -6.26 -10.01
C TYR A 20 -0.43 -7.42 -10.80
N GLN A 21 -1.01 -8.39 -10.09
CA GLN A 21 -1.63 -9.53 -10.75
C GLN A 21 -2.80 -9.10 -11.64
N LYS A 22 -3.57 -8.17 -11.14
CA LYS A 22 -4.72 -7.67 -11.90
C LYS A 22 -4.29 -6.98 -13.18
N MET A 23 -3.13 -6.34 -13.16
CA MET A 23 -2.60 -5.65 -14.32
C MET A 23 -1.74 -6.55 -15.20
N ASN A 24 -1.65 -7.83 -14.85
CA ASN A 24 -0.83 -8.81 -15.57
C ASN A 24 0.65 -8.41 -15.60
N LEU A 25 1.12 -7.82 -14.53
CA LEU A 25 2.51 -7.45 -14.39
C LEU A 25 3.23 -8.45 -13.49
N PRO A 26 4.51 -8.70 -13.74
CA PRO A 26 5.26 -9.59 -12.85
C PRO A 26 5.41 -8.99 -11.47
N LEU A 27 5.34 -9.86 -10.46
CA LEU A 27 5.48 -9.40 -9.08
C LEU A 27 6.94 -9.01 -8.82
N PRO A 28 7.17 -7.92 -8.08
CA PRO A 28 8.52 -7.59 -7.66
C PRO A 28 9.03 -8.58 -6.62
N ASP A 29 10.32 -8.51 -6.34
CA ASP A 29 10.90 -9.27 -5.24
C ASP A 29 10.16 -8.98 -3.94
N PRO A 30 10.11 -9.95 -3.02
CA PRO A 30 9.47 -9.68 -1.72
C PRO A 30 10.08 -8.48 -1.00
N GLY A 31 11.39 -8.29 -1.09
CA GLY A 31 12.02 -7.12 -0.47
C GLY A 31 11.59 -5.82 -1.09
N GLU A 32 11.46 -5.81 -2.40
CA GLU A 32 11.01 -4.61 -3.11
C GLU A 32 9.53 -4.33 -2.82
N LEU A 33 8.72 -5.37 -2.77
CA LEU A 33 7.31 -5.24 -2.46
C LEU A 33 7.13 -4.65 -1.06
N ASP A 34 7.91 -5.13 -0.10
CA ASP A 34 7.85 -4.61 1.26
C ASP A 34 8.28 -3.14 1.31
N ARG A 35 9.27 -2.78 0.55
CA ARG A 35 9.74 -1.40 0.51
C ARG A 35 8.66 -0.47 -0.04
N GLN A 36 8.01 -0.89 -1.11
CA GLN A 36 6.92 -0.11 -1.68
C GLN A 36 5.75 0.00 -0.71
N ALA A 37 5.44 -1.11 -0.03
CA ALA A 37 4.35 -1.11 0.93
C ALA A 37 4.63 -0.14 2.08
N ARG A 38 5.85 -0.10 2.56
CA ARG A 38 6.21 0.82 3.64
C ARG A 38 6.05 2.27 3.22
N LYS A 39 6.49 2.59 2.02
CA LYS A 39 6.34 3.95 1.52
C LYS A 39 4.88 4.34 1.42
N ILE A 40 4.06 3.44 0.91
CA ILE A 40 2.64 3.71 0.75
C ILE A 40 1.99 3.91 2.11
N VAL A 41 2.29 3.05 3.07
CA VAL A 41 1.71 3.18 4.40
C VAL A 41 2.14 4.49 5.06
N GLU A 42 3.39 4.87 4.89
CA GLU A 42 3.87 6.10 5.48
C GLU A 42 3.15 7.31 4.92
N GLN A 43 2.99 7.37 3.61
CA GLN A 43 2.25 8.45 2.98
C GLN A 43 0.78 8.43 3.37
N ALA A 44 0.20 7.23 3.42
CA ALA A 44 -1.20 7.09 3.79
C ALA A 44 -1.45 7.55 5.22
N ARG A 45 -0.50 7.29 6.12
CA ARG A 45 -0.65 7.73 7.51
C ARG A 45 -0.68 9.24 7.61
N GLN A 46 0.15 9.93 6.85
CA GLN A 46 0.13 11.38 6.85
C GLN A 46 -1.17 11.93 6.30
N ILE A 47 -1.65 11.34 5.22
CA ILE A 47 -2.91 11.78 4.63
C ILE A 47 -4.07 11.50 5.58
N ALA A 48 -4.07 10.32 6.19
CA ALA A 48 -5.12 9.94 7.13
C ALA A 48 -5.17 10.89 8.31
N LYS A 49 -4.01 11.31 8.79
CA LYS A 49 -3.93 12.24 9.90
C LYS A 49 -4.56 13.59 9.52
N GLN A 50 -4.30 14.05 8.33
CA GLN A 50 -4.83 15.32 7.87
C GLN A 50 -6.33 15.27 7.62
N ARG A 51 -6.81 14.14 7.11
CA ARG A 51 -8.21 14.02 6.72
C ARG A 51 -9.08 13.30 7.73
N GLY A 52 -8.50 12.79 8.81
CA GLY A 52 -9.24 12.05 9.81
C GLY A 52 -9.82 10.76 9.27
N ARG A 53 -9.08 10.08 8.39
CA ARG A 53 -9.55 8.85 7.77
C ARG A 53 -8.73 7.66 8.19
N ASN A 54 -9.27 6.48 7.93
CA ASN A 54 -8.57 5.24 8.21
C ASN A 54 -7.41 5.06 7.22
N VAL A 55 -6.26 4.66 7.75
CA VAL A 55 -5.05 4.48 6.94
C VAL A 55 -5.28 3.44 5.84
N ILE A 56 -5.95 2.35 6.16
CA ILE A 56 -6.13 1.28 5.19
C ILE A 56 -6.99 1.73 4.01
N VAL A 57 -7.99 2.56 4.27
CA VAL A 57 -8.82 3.10 3.19
C VAL A 57 -7.95 3.91 2.24
N ILE A 58 -7.05 4.73 2.79
CA ILE A 58 -6.18 5.55 1.97
C ILE A 58 -5.18 4.68 1.22
N VAL A 59 -4.66 3.64 1.85
CA VAL A 59 -3.76 2.71 1.18
C VAL A 59 -4.44 2.09 -0.03
N LYS A 60 -5.67 1.64 0.14
CA LYS A 60 -6.42 1.04 -0.97
C LYS A 60 -6.62 2.03 -2.10
N ASP A 61 -6.95 3.26 -1.76
CA ASP A 61 -7.16 4.30 -2.77
C ASP A 61 -5.87 4.59 -3.53
N MET A 62 -4.76 4.69 -2.81
CA MET A 62 -3.47 4.97 -3.44
C MET A 62 -3.08 3.85 -4.40
N ILE A 63 -3.27 2.61 -3.99
CA ILE A 63 -2.91 1.48 -4.83
C ILE A 63 -3.83 1.39 -6.05
N ALA A 64 -5.10 1.68 -5.86
CA ALA A 64 -6.04 1.69 -6.98
C ALA A 64 -5.67 2.74 -8.02
N GLU A 65 -5.11 3.86 -7.57
CA GLU A 65 -4.71 4.92 -8.49
C GLU A 65 -3.53 4.52 -9.37
N ILE A 66 -2.74 3.58 -8.94
CA ILE A 66 -1.63 3.09 -9.77
C ILE A 66 -2.17 2.58 -11.11
N LYS A 67 -3.32 1.94 -11.06
CA LYS A 67 -3.95 1.43 -12.27
C LYS A 67 -4.28 2.54 -13.25
N ASN A 68 -4.69 3.69 -12.74
CA ASN A 68 -5.15 4.76 -13.61
C ASN A 68 -4.02 5.53 -14.29
N LYS A 69 -2.81 5.34 -13.81
CA LYS A 69 -1.67 6.04 -14.39
C LYS A 69 -0.98 5.30 -15.51
N SER A 70 -1.33 4.07 -15.74
CA SER A 70 -0.69 3.30 -16.80
C SER A 70 -1.42 3.33 -18.14
#